data_b8d305de3fb934a13e7aedcb600ccf80
#
_entry.id   b8d305de3fb934a13e7aedcb600ccf80
#
_cell.length_a   1.000
_cell.length_b   1.000
_cell.length_c   1.000
_cell.angle_alpha   90.00
_cell.angle_beta   90.00
_cell.angle_gamma   90.00
#
_symmetry.space_group_name_H-M   'P 1'
#
loop_
_entity.id
_entity.type
_entity.pdbx_description
1 polymer ?
#
loop_
_entity_poly.entity_id
_entity_poly.type
_entity_poly.pdbx_seq_one_letter_code
_entity_poly.pdbx_strand_id
1 'polypeptide(L)'
;MMLLVTSCSLLDTRTPESPSNTVQYDPAFDYQTVLVNLRKSIQYKDPAGYVRCLSDTTDLNATQYMFEPNIEVLTRFSGLFTKWTITQERAYFQNILSKIPTDLSCDLQLVNTIYDGITPDSVIIQSDYILTLPHTIASIPQVSSGGLRFVVKRQNNGLWSIQRWSDFLHVNDSIGETWSSIKAQFYN
;
A
#
# COMPACT_ATOMS: atom_id res chain seq x y z
N MET A 1 71.19 16.06 7.26
CA MET A 1 70.03 15.62 8.05
C MET A 1 68.80 16.18 7.35
N MET A 2 68.13 15.34 6.57
CA MET A 2 67.04 15.74 5.67
C MET A 2 65.70 15.36 6.33
N LEU A 3 64.91 16.39 6.76
CA LEU A 3 63.58 16.16 7.37
C LEU A 3 62.59 15.90 6.27
N LEU A 4 62.05 14.69 6.21
CA LEU A 4 60.87 14.32 5.41
C LEU A 4 59.59 14.77 6.15
N VAL A 5 58.89 15.76 5.61
CA VAL A 5 57.58 16.20 6.06
C VAL A 5 56.54 15.29 5.36
N THR A 6 55.97 14.33 6.08
CA THR A 6 54.81 13.57 5.63
C THR A 6 53.56 14.45 5.75
N SER A 7 53.04 14.91 4.63
CA SER A 7 51.77 15.62 4.56
C SER A 7 50.65 14.63 4.86
N CYS A 8 49.94 14.80 5.97
CA CYS A 8 48.70 14.10 6.29
C CYS A 8 47.60 14.62 5.35
N SER A 9 46.97 13.75 4.59
CA SER A 9 45.77 13.97 3.81
C SER A 9 44.51 14.11 4.71
N LEU A 10 44.50 15.15 5.53
CA LEU A 10 43.39 15.45 6.48
C LEU A 10 42.22 16.21 5.84
N LEU A 11 42.20 16.37 4.50
CA LEU A 11 41.18 17.14 3.76
C LEU A 11 40.63 16.38 2.58
N ASP A 12 40.50 15.05 2.64
CA ASP A 12 39.68 14.34 1.69
C ASP A 12 38.22 14.72 1.95
N THR A 13 37.72 15.65 1.15
CA THR A 13 36.29 16.00 1.12
C THR A 13 35.53 14.76 0.68
N ARG A 14 34.72 14.22 1.60
CA ARG A 14 33.78 13.12 1.30
C ARG A 14 32.96 13.48 0.09
N THR A 15 33.04 12.67 -0.98
CA THR A 15 32.17 12.84 -2.14
C THR A 15 30.72 12.82 -1.69
N PRO A 16 29.89 13.80 -2.08
CA PRO A 16 28.47 13.79 -1.73
C PRO A 16 27.86 12.48 -2.18
N GLU A 17 27.19 11.78 -1.30
CA GLU A 17 26.41 10.60 -1.67
C GLU A 17 25.35 11.04 -2.70
N SER A 18 25.19 10.26 -3.79
CA SER A 18 24.13 10.51 -4.76
C SER A 18 22.80 10.56 -4.01
N PRO A 19 21.90 11.50 -4.34
CA PRO A 19 20.60 11.57 -3.67
C PRO A 19 19.93 10.21 -3.77
N SER A 20 19.66 9.60 -2.64
CA SER A 20 18.91 8.35 -2.59
C SER A 20 17.50 8.65 -3.06
N ASN A 21 17.06 8.06 -4.18
CA ASN A 21 15.67 8.12 -4.65
C ASN A 21 14.72 7.34 -3.71
N THR A 22 15.02 7.29 -2.42
CA THR A 22 14.17 6.64 -1.42
C THR A 22 12.92 7.47 -1.22
N VAL A 23 11.77 6.88 -1.49
CA VAL A 23 10.47 7.53 -1.23
C VAL A 23 10.36 7.80 0.26
N GLN A 24 10.24 9.08 0.62
CA GLN A 24 10.07 9.47 2.00
C GLN A 24 8.58 9.44 2.38
N TYR A 25 8.25 8.70 3.43
CA TYR A 25 6.92 8.61 4.01
C TYR A 25 6.87 9.37 5.33
N ASP A 26 5.77 10.09 5.55
CA ASP A 26 5.54 10.70 6.85
C ASP A 26 5.11 9.64 7.86
N PRO A 27 5.60 9.70 9.11
CA PRO A 27 5.08 8.83 10.16
C PRO A 27 3.58 9.02 10.32
N ALA A 28 2.81 7.94 10.28
CA ALA A 28 1.35 7.98 10.34
C ALA A 28 0.84 8.25 11.77
N PHE A 29 1.06 9.46 12.28
CA PHE A 29 0.56 9.90 13.60
C PHE A 29 -0.96 10.17 13.60
N ASP A 30 -1.58 10.19 12.45
CA ASP A 30 -3.02 10.29 12.24
C ASP A 30 -3.48 9.37 11.12
N TYR A 31 -4.79 9.13 11.05
CA TYR A 31 -5.38 8.23 10.06
C TYR A 31 -5.40 8.81 8.63
N GLN A 32 -5.37 10.13 8.47
CA GLN A 32 -5.29 10.76 7.14
C GLN A 32 -3.92 10.48 6.51
N THR A 33 -2.86 10.54 7.30
CA THR A 33 -1.50 10.22 6.85
C THR A 33 -1.38 8.78 6.33
N VAL A 34 -2.15 7.83 6.90
CA VAL A 34 -2.22 6.45 6.37
C VAL A 34 -2.69 6.42 4.93
N LEU A 35 -3.76 7.18 4.59
CA LEU A 35 -4.29 7.26 3.22
C LEU A 35 -3.31 7.92 2.27
N VAL A 36 -2.65 8.98 2.70
CA VAL A 36 -1.60 9.66 1.92
C VAL A 36 -0.46 8.70 1.62
N ASN A 37 0.02 7.97 2.61
CA ASN A 37 1.09 7.00 2.46
C ASN A 37 0.68 5.82 1.57
N LEU A 38 -0.56 5.34 1.67
CA LEU A 38 -1.09 4.28 0.80
C LEU A 38 -1.09 4.73 -0.67
N ARG A 39 -1.63 5.91 -0.97
CA ARG A 39 -1.63 6.46 -2.34
C ARG A 39 -0.20 6.63 -2.86
N LYS A 40 0.67 7.19 -2.03
CA LYS A 40 2.08 7.42 -2.34
C LYS A 40 2.81 6.10 -2.65
N SER A 41 2.58 5.04 -1.85
CA SER A 41 3.21 3.74 -2.06
C SER A 41 2.78 3.09 -3.39
N ILE A 42 1.53 3.27 -3.80
CA ILE A 42 1.03 2.82 -5.10
C ILE A 42 1.67 3.63 -6.22
N GLN A 43 1.66 4.95 -6.13
CA GLN A 43 2.23 5.85 -7.13
C GLN A 43 3.72 5.58 -7.38
N TYR A 44 4.49 5.37 -6.32
CA TYR A 44 5.92 5.09 -6.40
C TYR A 44 6.26 3.61 -6.58
N LYS A 45 5.26 2.75 -6.72
CA LYS A 45 5.45 1.31 -6.90
C LYS A 45 6.30 0.68 -5.77
N ASP A 46 6.02 1.05 -4.52
CA ASP A 46 6.79 0.62 -3.34
C ASP A 46 6.01 -0.40 -2.50
N PRO A 47 6.28 -1.72 -2.64
CA PRO A 47 5.63 -2.76 -1.84
C PRO A 47 5.91 -2.65 -0.34
N ALA A 48 7.05 -2.12 0.05
CA ALA A 48 7.39 -1.95 1.47
C ALA A 48 6.58 -0.79 2.08
N GLY A 49 6.44 0.33 1.35
CA GLY A 49 5.58 1.45 1.73
C GLY A 49 4.11 1.03 1.80
N TYR A 50 3.64 0.26 0.83
CA TYR A 50 2.29 -0.27 0.78
C TYR A 50 1.95 -1.11 2.03
N VAL A 51 2.79 -2.09 2.35
CA VAL A 51 2.58 -2.98 3.50
C VAL A 51 2.67 -2.25 4.83
N ARG A 52 3.50 -1.20 4.95
CA ARG A 52 3.57 -0.36 6.15
C ARG A 52 2.28 0.38 6.48
N CYS A 53 1.38 0.56 5.51
CA CYS A 53 0.06 1.12 5.77
C CYS A 53 -0.90 0.14 6.44
N LEU A 54 -0.57 -1.16 6.47
CA LEU A 54 -1.38 -2.23 7.03
C LEU A 54 -0.90 -2.60 8.44
N SER A 55 -1.81 -3.10 9.29
CA SER A 55 -1.45 -3.52 10.64
C SER A 55 -0.53 -4.74 10.62
N ASP A 56 0.69 -4.58 11.15
CA ASP A 56 1.67 -5.64 11.25
C ASP A 56 1.55 -6.43 12.56
N THR A 57 1.74 -7.74 12.47
CA THR A 57 1.68 -8.68 13.58
C THR A 57 2.98 -8.84 14.36
N THR A 58 4.02 -8.07 14.03
CA THR A 58 5.30 -8.08 14.78
C THR A 58 5.13 -7.57 16.21
N ASP A 59 4.09 -6.80 16.49
CA ASP A 59 3.66 -6.49 17.83
C ASP A 59 2.72 -7.60 18.34
N LEU A 60 3.12 -8.34 19.38
CA LEU A 60 2.36 -9.45 19.99
C LEU A 60 0.93 -9.07 20.43
N ASN A 61 0.67 -7.78 20.59
CA ASN A 61 -0.64 -7.23 20.98
C ASN A 61 -1.35 -6.52 19.81
N ALA A 62 -0.76 -6.47 18.61
CA ALA A 62 -1.40 -5.85 17.46
C ALA A 62 -2.51 -6.75 16.91
N THR A 63 -3.64 -6.15 16.60
CA THR A 63 -4.72 -6.88 15.91
C THR A 63 -4.27 -7.16 14.48
N GLN A 64 -4.31 -8.42 14.08
CA GLN A 64 -3.91 -8.87 12.75
C GLN A 64 -4.70 -8.14 11.65
N TYR A 65 -4.02 -7.78 10.56
CA TYR A 65 -4.64 -7.27 9.35
C TYR A 65 -5.63 -8.30 8.77
N MET A 66 -6.79 -7.81 8.32
CA MET A 66 -7.85 -8.63 7.72
C MET A 66 -8.34 -7.97 6.42
N PHE A 67 -8.42 -8.77 5.36
CA PHE A 67 -9.02 -8.37 4.09
C PHE A 67 -10.33 -9.10 3.86
N GLU A 68 -11.38 -8.36 3.52
CA GLU A 68 -12.71 -8.86 3.17
C GLU A 68 -12.97 -8.54 1.70
N PRO A 69 -12.87 -9.54 0.80
CA PRO A 69 -13.07 -9.33 -0.62
C PRO A 69 -14.54 -9.11 -0.98
N ASN A 70 -14.77 -8.53 -2.15
CA ASN A 70 -16.08 -8.47 -2.76
C ASN A 70 -16.69 -9.88 -2.85
N ILE A 71 -18.00 -10.00 -2.63
CA ILE A 71 -18.71 -11.30 -2.55
C ILE A 71 -18.65 -12.10 -3.86
N GLU A 72 -18.68 -11.43 -5.01
CA GLU A 72 -18.59 -12.10 -6.31
C GLU A 72 -17.20 -12.69 -6.52
N VAL A 73 -16.17 -11.95 -6.13
CA VAL A 73 -14.78 -12.40 -6.20
C VAL A 73 -14.53 -13.53 -5.21
N LEU A 74 -15.10 -13.46 -4.01
CA LEU A 74 -15.03 -14.54 -3.02
C LEU A 74 -15.63 -15.84 -3.57
N THR A 75 -16.72 -15.75 -4.33
CA THR A 75 -17.37 -16.90 -4.96
C THR A 75 -16.54 -17.44 -6.13
N ARG A 76 -16.03 -16.54 -7.00
CA ARG A 76 -15.23 -16.90 -8.19
C ARG A 76 -13.87 -17.52 -7.82
N PHE A 77 -13.25 -17.05 -6.75
CA PHE A 77 -11.94 -17.51 -6.25
C PHE A 77 -12.09 -18.16 -4.86
N SER A 78 -12.94 -19.17 -4.77
CA SER A 78 -13.26 -19.87 -3.52
C SER A 78 -11.99 -20.35 -2.80
N GLY A 79 -11.89 -20.01 -1.52
CA GLY A 79 -10.77 -20.41 -0.66
C GLY A 79 -9.53 -19.51 -0.73
N LEU A 80 -9.36 -18.68 -1.77
CA LEU A 80 -8.17 -17.84 -1.92
C LEU A 80 -7.97 -16.86 -0.75
N PHE A 81 -9.04 -16.22 -0.32
CA PHE A 81 -9.00 -15.18 0.72
C PHE A 81 -9.18 -15.71 2.15
N THR A 82 -9.30 -17.03 2.34
CA THR A 82 -9.52 -17.64 3.68
C THR A 82 -8.40 -17.33 4.66
N LYS A 83 -7.17 -17.17 4.17
CA LYS A 83 -5.98 -16.83 4.95
C LYS A 83 -5.22 -15.68 4.30
N TRP A 84 -5.93 -14.60 3.97
CA TRP A 84 -5.31 -13.42 3.35
C TRP A 84 -4.69 -12.52 4.42
N THR A 85 -3.39 -12.44 4.43
CA THR A 85 -2.59 -11.68 5.39
C THR A 85 -1.72 -10.65 4.68
N ILE A 86 -0.90 -9.93 5.42
CA ILE A 86 0.14 -9.01 4.89
C ILE A 86 1.09 -9.72 3.90
N THR A 87 1.35 -11.01 4.10
CA THR A 87 2.20 -11.78 3.18
C THR A 87 1.57 -11.87 1.79
N GLN A 88 0.27 -12.16 1.72
CA GLN A 88 -0.47 -12.20 0.46
C GLN A 88 -0.60 -10.80 -0.15
N GLU A 89 -0.85 -9.77 0.67
CA GLU A 89 -0.86 -8.38 0.22
C GLU A 89 0.45 -7.98 -0.46
N ARG A 90 1.56 -8.31 0.16
CA ARG A 90 2.90 -8.05 -0.41
C ARG A 90 3.11 -8.81 -1.72
N ALA A 91 2.76 -10.09 -1.73
CA ALA A 91 2.99 -10.95 -2.89
C ALA A 91 2.23 -10.49 -4.11
N TYR A 92 0.90 -10.26 -3.99
CA TYR A 92 0.12 -9.79 -5.14
C TYR A 92 0.62 -8.44 -5.66
N PHE A 93 0.97 -7.51 -4.74
CA PHE A 93 1.41 -6.18 -5.15
C PHE A 93 2.79 -6.23 -5.84
N GLN A 94 3.71 -7.04 -5.35
CA GLN A 94 4.98 -7.31 -6.04
C GLN A 94 4.78 -7.95 -7.41
N ASN A 95 3.87 -8.92 -7.51
CA ASN A 95 3.57 -9.60 -8.77
C ASN A 95 3.02 -8.64 -9.84
N ILE A 96 2.02 -7.81 -9.48
CA ILE A 96 1.48 -6.86 -10.45
C ILE A 96 2.53 -5.81 -10.84
N LEU A 97 3.31 -5.27 -9.88
CA LEU A 97 4.35 -4.30 -10.17
C LEU A 97 5.42 -4.85 -11.12
N SER A 98 5.71 -6.15 -11.08
CA SER A 98 6.64 -6.80 -12.02
C SER A 98 6.14 -6.80 -13.48
N LYS A 99 4.85 -6.51 -13.70
CA LYS A 99 4.18 -6.46 -15.01
C LYS A 99 3.91 -5.03 -15.47
N ILE A 100 4.27 -4.02 -14.68
CA ILE A 100 4.09 -2.60 -15.01
C ILE A 100 5.40 -2.05 -15.55
N PRO A 101 5.44 -1.49 -16.76
CA PRO A 101 6.59 -0.79 -17.30
C PRO A 101 7.09 0.30 -16.33
N THR A 102 8.40 0.50 -16.29
CA THR A 102 9.04 1.41 -15.31
C THR A 102 8.65 2.87 -15.52
N ASP A 103 8.38 3.25 -16.75
CA ASP A 103 8.01 4.60 -17.19
C ASP A 103 6.52 4.93 -16.97
N LEU A 104 5.67 3.94 -16.72
CA LEU A 104 4.25 4.15 -16.46
C LEU A 104 3.98 4.35 -14.98
N SER A 105 3.06 5.28 -14.65
CA SER A 105 2.65 5.61 -13.29
C SER A 105 1.42 4.82 -12.86
N CYS A 106 1.43 4.35 -11.61
CA CYS A 106 0.23 3.87 -10.93
C CYS A 106 -0.50 5.01 -10.24
N ASP A 107 -1.81 4.89 -10.08
CA ASP A 107 -2.60 5.91 -9.38
C ASP A 107 -3.71 5.26 -8.54
N LEU A 108 -4.01 5.87 -7.40
CA LEU A 108 -5.15 5.58 -6.55
C LEU A 108 -5.87 6.89 -6.25
N GLN A 109 -7.09 7.01 -6.76
CA GLN A 109 -8.00 8.09 -6.40
C GLN A 109 -8.98 7.59 -5.35
N LEU A 110 -9.13 8.35 -4.28
CA LEU A 110 -10.16 8.17 -3.25
C LEU A 110 -11.11 9.36 -3.35
N VAL A 111 -12.39 9.06 -3.59
CA VAL A 111 -13.44 10.08 -3.77
C VAL A 111 -14.60 9.80 -2.82
N ASN A 112 -15.39 10.83 -2.54
CA ASN A 112 -16.54 10.73 -1.61
C ASN A 112 -16.15 10.15 -0.23
N THR A 113 -14.93 10.47 0.25
CA THR A 113 -14.40 9.90 1.49
C THR A 113 -15.15 10.41 2.70
N ILE A 114 -15.68 9.49 3.49
CA ILE A 114 -16.42 9.75 4.74
C ILE A 114 -15.64 9.12 5.90
N TYR A 115 -15.56 9.87 7.00
CA TYR A 115 -14.94 9.44 8.26
C TYR A 115 -16.04 9.24 9.29
N ASP A 116 -16.16 8.04 9.84
CA ASP A 116 -17.19 7.65 10.78
C ASP A 116 -16.58 6.96 12.01
N GLY A 117 -17.33 6.95 13.12
CA GLY A 117 -16.91 6.27 14.36
C GLY A 117 -15.54 6.73 14.88
N ILE A 118 -15.23 8.02 14.77
CA ILE A 118 -13.94 8.58 15.20
C ILE A 118 -13.82 8.47 16.72
N THR A 119 -12.77 7.75 17.15
CA THR A 119 -12.35 7.64 18.55
C THR A 119 -10.87 8.00 18.66
N PRO A 120 -10.30 8.12 19.88
CA PRO A 120 -8.85 8.35 20.03
C PRO A 120 -7.95 7.29 19.37
N ASP A 121 -8.44 6.06 19.19
CA ASP A 121 -7.66 4.92 18.75
C ASP A 121 -8.21 4.20 17.51
N SER A 122 -9.35 4.65 16.97
CA SER A 122 -9.98 4.00 15.82
C SER A 122 -10.80 4.98 14.99
N VAL A 123 -10.84 4.73 13.68
CA VAL A 123 -11.73 5.41 12.73
C VAL A 123 -12.18 4.43 11.65
N ILE A 124 -13.41 4.60 11.19
CA ILE A 124 -13.92 3.93 10.00
C ILE A 124 -13.84 4.94 8.86
N ILE A 125 -13.21 4.53 7.76
CA ILE A 125 -13.10 5.34 6.56
C ILE A 125 -13.83 4.60 5.44
N GLN A 126 -14.78 5.27 4.80
CA GLN A 126 -15.48 4.77 3.63
C GLN A 126 -15.15 5.69 2.46
N SER A 127 -14.87 5.11 1.30
CA SER A 127 -14.54 5.90 0.10
C SER A 127 -14.87 5.08 -1.15
N ASP A 128 -15.25 5.76 -2.19
CA ASP A 128 -15.15 5.21 -3.52
C ASP A 128 -13.70 5.29 -3.98
N TYR A 129 -13.29 4.37 -4.86
CA TYR A 129 -11.94 4.39 -5.40
C TYR A 129 -11.91 4.13 -6.91
N ILE A 130 -10.88 4.69 -7.54
CA ILE A 130 -10.40 4.32 -8.88
C ILE A 130 -8.92 3.97 -8.74
N LEU A 131 -8.57 2.73 -9.07
CA LEU A 131 -7.20 2.23 -9.03
C LEU A 131 -6.73 1.96 -10.45
N THR A 132 -5.65 2.65 -10.86
CA THR A 132 -5.02 2.47 -12.17
C THR A 132 -3.66 1.79 -12.00
N LEU A 133 -3.52 0.61 -12.59
CA LEU A 133 -2.30 -0.20 -12.58
C LEU A 133 -1.99 -0.62 -14.02
N PRO A 134 -1.17 0.11 -14.78
CA PRO A 134 -0.96 -0.05 -16.21
C PRO A 134 -0.03 -1.23 -16.54
N HIS A 135 -0.44 -2.43 -16.13
CA HIS A 135 0.28 -3.67 -16.39
C HIS A 135 0.09 -4.16 -17.85
N THR A 136 0.96 -5.06 -18.30
CA THR A 136 0.99 -5.57 -19.68
C THR A 136 0.13 -6.82 -19.92
N ILE A 137 -0.62 -7.30 -18.94
CA ILE A 137 -1.46 -8.51 -19.07
C ILE A 137 -2.79 -8.13 -19.74
N ALA A 138 -2.93 -8.45 -21.01
CA ALA A 138 -4.09 -8.01 -21.82
C ALA A 138 -5.45 -8.54 -21.35
N SER A 139 -5.48 -9.70 -20.67
CA SER A 139 -6.71 -10.31 -20.18
C SER A 139 -7.24 -9.72 -18.87
N ILE A 140 -6.50 -8.83 -18.23
CA ILE A 140 -6.84 -8.22 -16.96
C ILE A 140 -7.00 -6.71 -17.16
N PRO A 141 -8.08 -6.08 -16.68
CA PRO A 141 -8.25 -4.63 -16.77
C PRO A 141 -7.16 -3.88 -15.99
N GLN A 142 -6.65 -2.81 -16.60
CA GLN A 142 -5.66 -1.92 -15.96
C GLN A 142 -6.29 -0.94 -14.96
N VAL A 143 -7.61 -0.78 -15.02
CA VAL A 143 -8.37 0.09 -14.12
C VAL A 143 -9.39 -0.76 -13.37
N SER A 144 -9.46 -0.58 -12.07
CA SER A 144 -10.49 -1.14 -11.22
C SER A 144 -11.16 -0.04 -10.40
N SER A 145 -12.43 -0.22 -10.08
CA SER A 145 -13.19 0.72 -9.28
C SER A 145 -14.11 -0.01 -8.30
N GLY A 146 -14.59 0.71 -7.29
CA GLY A 146 -15.50 0.18 -6.30
C GLY A 146 -15.56 1.05 -5.06
N GLY A 147 -16.21 0.53 -4.03
CA GLY A 147 -16.19 1.10 -2.69
C GLY A 147 -15.20 0.37 -1.79
N LEU A 148 -14.60 1.08 -0.87
CA LEU A 148 -13.80 0.51 0.20
C LEU A 148 -14.28 0.98 1.57
N ARG A 149 -14.07 0.12 2.55
CA ARG A 149 -14.21 0.47 3.96
C ARG A 149 -12.97 0.03 4.70
N PHE A 150 -12.27 0.98 5.29
CA PHE A 150 -11.15 0.73 6.18
C PHE A 150 -11.59 0.89 7.64
N VAL A 151 -11.13 -0.02 8.50
CA VAL A 151 -11.01 0.24 9.92
C VAL A 151 -9.54 0.55 10.17
N VAL A 152 -9.24 1.79 10.52
CA VAL A 152 -7.88 2.25 10.79
C VAL A 152 -7.73 2.41 12.29
N LYS A 153 -6.68 1.81 12.84
CA LYS A 153 -6.43 1.83 14.29
C LYS A 153 -5.04 2.33 14.63
N ARG A 154 -4.96 2.95 15.79
CA ARG A 154 -3.70 3.32 16.41
C ARG A 154 -3.05 2.11 17.02
N GLN A 155 -1.78 1.87 16.66
CA GLN A 155 -0.97 0.78 17.16
C GLN A 155 -0.28 1.17 18.48
N ASN A 156 0.30 0.20 19.20
CA ASN A 156 1.00 0.43 20.47
C ASN A 156 2.20 1.37 20.34
N ASN A 157 2.82 1.46 19.16
CA ASN A 157 3.89 2.40 18.84
C ASN A 157 3.39 3.83 18.57
N GLY A 158 2.08 4.07 18.69
CA GLY A 158 1.43 5.37 18.45
C GLY A 158 1.13 5.69 17.00
N LEU A 159 1.53 4.86 16.05
CA LEU A 159 1.25 5.04 14.63
C LEU A 159 -0.10 4.41 14.26
N TRP A 160 -0.74 4.98 13.25
CA TRP A 160 -2.00 4.47 12.70
C TRP A 160 -1.74 3.53 11.52
N SER A 161 -2.59 2.50 11.36
CA SER A 161 -2.55 1.58 10.24
C SER A 161 -3.92 0.96 9.95
N ILE A 162 -4.11 0.48 8.72
CA ILE A 162 -5.33 -0.22 8.30
C ILE A 162 -5.34 -1.62 8.93
N GLN A 163 -6.29 -1.85 9.83
CA GLN A 163 -6.49 -3.14 10.46
C GLN A 163 -7.44 -4.03 9.65
N ARG A 164 -8.51 -3.45 9.10
CA ARG A 164 -9.47 -4.17 8.27
C ARG A 164 -9.72 -3.40 6.99
N TRP A 165 -9.80 -4.12 5.90
CA TRP A 165 -10.12 -3.60 4.58
C TRP A 165 -11.24 -4.43 3.98
N SER A 166 -12.41 -3.85 3.78
CA SER A 166 -13.51 -4.46 3.04
C SER A 166 -13.63 -3.79 1.67
N ASP A 167 -13.81 -4.59 0.61
CA ASP A 167 -13.90 -4.15 -0.77
C ASP A 167 -15.30 -4.43 -1.32
N PHE A 168 -15.89 -3.49 -2.05
CA PHE A 168 -17.26 -3.55 -2.53
C PHE A 168 -17.36 -3.20 -4.01
N LEU A 169 -18.24 -3.92 -4.73
CA LEU A 169 -18.65 -3.52 -6.06
C LEU A 169 -19.79 -2.50 -5.96
N HIS A 170 -19.74 -1.44 -6.74
CA HIS A 170 -20.89 -0.57 -6.97
C HIS A 170 -21.74 -1.10 -8.12
N VAL A 171 -23.05 -1.22 -7.89
CA VAL A 171 -24.01 -1.82 -8.85
C VAL A 171 -24.05 -1.09 -10.21
N ASN A 172 -23.60 0.16 -10.24
CA ASN A 172 -23.60 0.99 -11.46
C ASN A 172 -22.21 1.22 -12.04
N ASP A 173 -21.19 0.50 -11.56
CA ASP A 173 -19.82 0.65 -12.07
C ASP A 173 -19.73 0.10 -13.50
N SER A 174 -19.37 0.96 -14.44
CA SER A 174 -19.06 0.58 -15.81
C SER A 174 -17.76 -0.24 -15.93
N ILE A 175 -16.95 -0.23 -14.89
CA ILE A 175 -15.71 -1.00 -14.76
C ILE A 175 -16.03 -2.18 -13.84
N GLY A 176 -16.34 -3.35 -14.40
CA GLY A 176 -16.83 -4.52 -13.66
C GLY A 176 -15.80 -5.25 -12.78
N GLU A 177 -14.62 -4.67 -12.55
CA GLU A 177 -13.56 -5.30 -11.76
C GLU A 177 -13.18 -4.45 -10.55
N THR A 178 -13.21 -5.09 -9.38
CA THR A 178 -12.83 -4.46 -8.10
C THR A 178 -11.37 -4.73 -7.74
N TRP A 179 -10.89 -4.09 -6.69
CA TRP A 179 -9.54 -4.35 -6.17
C TRP A 179 -9.37 -5.81 -5.71
N SER A 180 -10.43 -6.43 -5.20
CA SER A 180 -10.44 -7.87 -4.89
C SER A 180 -10.12 -8.73 -6.10
N SER A 181 -10.68 -8.40 -7.26
CA SER A 181 -10.37 -9.10 -8.52
C SER A 181 -8.90 -8.99 -8.90
N ILE A 182 -8.35 -7.79 -8.81
CA ILE A 182 -6.92 -7.56 -9.09
C ILE A 182 -6.04 -8.37 -8.13
N LYS A 183 -6.35 -8.35 -6.83
CA LYS A 183 -5.64 -9.17 -5.84
C LYS A 183 -5.67 -10.64 -6.21
N ALA A 184 -6.83 -11.18 -6.55
CA ALA A 184 -6.99 -12.59 -6.90
C ALA A 184 -6.21 -12.97 -8.15
N GLN A 185 -6.23 -12.12 -9.18
CA GLN A 185 -5.60 -12.42 -10.47
C GLN A 185 -4.07 -12.31 -10.45
N PHE A 186 -3.51 -11.50 -9.56
CA PHE A 186 -2.06 -11.30 -9.44
C PHE A 186 -1.40 -12.05 -8.29
N TYR A 187 -2.17 -12.69 -7.42
CA TYR A 187 -1.61 -13.52 -6.35
C TYR A 187 -1.29 -14.96 -6.83
N ASN A 188 -2.02 -15.48 -7.83
CA ASN A 188 -1.84 -16.83 -8.37
C ASN A 188 -0.67 -16.94 -9.33
#